data_e6b9252deed67081324ab07dd197cf00
#
_entry.id   e6b9252deed67081324ab07dd197cf00
#
_cell.length_a   1.000
_cell.length_b   1.000
_cell.length_c   1.000
_cell.angle_alpha   90.00
_cell.angle_beta   90.00
_cell.angle_gamma   90.00
#
_symmetry.space_group_name_H-M   'P 1'
#
loop_
_entity.id
_entity.type
_entity.pdbx_description
1 polymer ?
#
loop_
_entity_poly.entity_id
_entity_poly.type
_entity_poly.pdbx_seq_one_letter_code
_entity_poly.pdbx_strand_id
1 'polypeptide(L)'
;MEEAEFVELVPVLGRRLRRTAYLMCGSWATAEDAAQEGLVRVFLALPRIERKGEIEAYARRCVISALLDQAKRPWRRESPNVLAEQDHADPTDAEALVDQRLAMIQALQRLPSRQRAAVVLRYYDELSVRETAEALRVSEGTVKSQTAKGLANLRAQISTLAGREGGER
;
A
#
# COMPACT_ATOMS: atom_id res chain seq x y z
N MET A 1 23.20 -10.39 9.65
CA MET A 1 22.22 -10.17 10.72
C MET A 1 21.77 -11.50 11.26
N GLU A 2 21.66 -11.63 12.57
CA GLU A 2 21.24 -12.85 13.23
C GLU A 2 19.71 -13.03 13.18
N GLU A 3 19.27 -14.28 13.18
CA GLU A 3 17.85 -14.64 13.14
C GLU A 3 17.06 -13.99 14.30
N ALA A 4 17.65 -13.91 15.49
CA ALA A 4 17.04 -13.30 16.66
C ALA A 4 16.72 -11.81 16.43
N GLU A 5 17.61 -11.06 15.81
CA GLU A 5 17.39 -9.64 15.48
C GLU A 5 16.24 -9.46 14.48
N PHE A 6 16.12 -10.38 13.52
CA PHE A 6 15.01 -10.36 12.57
C PHE A 6 13.67 -10.63 13.25
N VAL A 7 13.60 -11.63 14.14
CA VAL A 7 12.38 -11.97 14.90
C VAL A 7 11.85 -10.77 15.69
N GLU A 8 12.73 -9.96 16.29
CA GLU A 8 12.33 -8.73 16.99
C GLU A 8 11.74 -7.66 16.04
N LEU A 9 12.17 -7.64 14.78
CA LEU A 9 11.66 -6.68 13.78
C LEU A 9 10.32 -7.09 13.17
N VAL A 10 10.02 -8.37 13.12
CA VAL A 10 8.82 -8.92 12.44
C VAL A 10 7.52 -8.23 12.86
N PRO A 11 7.21 -8.00 14.17
CA PRO A 11 5.95 -7.39 14.55
C PRO A 11 5.76 -5.96 14.04
N VAL A 12 6.83 -5.16 14.05
CA VAL A 12 6.78 -3.76 13.60
C VAL A 12 6.76 -3.69 12.07
N LEU A 13 7.68 -4.41 11.43
CA LEU A 13 7.79 -4.48 9.99
C LEU A 13 6.52 -5.06 9.36
N GLY A 14 5.99 -6.15 9.92
CA GLY A 14 4.77 -6.80 9.44
C GLY A 14 3.56 -5.87 9.47
N ARG A 15 3.37 -5.10 10.56
CA ARG A 15 2.29 -4.11 10.64
C ARG A 15 2.40 -3.03 9.56
N ARG A 16 3.61 -2.49 9.33
CA ARG A 16 3.85 -1.47 8.30
C ARG A 16 3.57 -2.03 6.90
N LEU A 17 4.15 -3.17 6.57
CA LEU A 17 3.95 -3.83 5.28
C LEU A 17 2.48 -4.14 5.00
N ARG A 18 1.75 -4.65 6.00
CA ARG A 18 0.32 -4.96 5.88
C ARG A 18 -0.51 -3.71 5.60
N ARG A 19 -0.25 -2.58 6.28
CA ARG A 19 -0.96 -1.31 6.04
C ARG A 19 -0.70 -0.77 4.65
N THR A 20 0.56 -0.72 4.22
CA THR A 20 0.94 -0.32 2.85
C THR A 20 0.25 -1.23 1.81
N ALA A 21 0.29 -2.54 2.03
CA ALA A 21 -0.36 -3.52 1.16
C ALA A 21 -1.88 -3.29 1.10
N TYR A 22 -2.53 -3.00 2.22
CA TYR A 22 -3.96 -2.73 2.27
C TYR A 22 -4.35 -1.50 1.46
N LEU A 23 -3.61 -0.41 1.56
CA LEU A 23 -3.83 0.78 0.73
C LEU A 23 -3.67 0.49 -0.76
N MET A 24 -2.83 -0.49 -1.12
CA MET A 24 -2.61 -0.89 -2.50
C MET A 24 -3.67 -1.86 -3.05
N CYS A 25 -4.21 -2.76 -2.24
CA CYS A 25 -5.11 -3.82 -2.71
C CYS A 25 -6.56 -3.72 -2.18
N GLY A 26 -6.81 -2.96 -1.11
CA GLY A 26 -8.15 -2.77 -0.54
C GLY A 26 -8.73 -4.00 0.20
N SER A 27 -7.94 -5.04 0.44
CA SER A 27 -8.35 -6.26 1.13
C SER A 27 -7.34 -6.64 2.20
N TRP A 28 -7.79 -6.75 3.46
CA TRP A 28 -6.94 -7.15 4.58
C TRP A 28 -6.40 -8.57 4.41
N ALA A 29 -7.20 -9.51 3.91
CA ALA A 29 -6.75 -10.87 3.66
C ALA A 29 -5.60 -10.91 2.63
N THR A 30 -5.75 -10.19 1.51
CA THR A 30 -4.70 -10.08 0.49
C THR A 30 -3.47 -9.34 1.01
N ALA A 31 -3.66 -8.30 1.81
CA ALA A 31 -2.58 -7.53 2.42
C ALA A 31 -1.77 -8.37 3.41
N GLU A 32 -2.45 -9.16 4.24
CA GLU A 32 -1.83 -10.08 5.19
C GLU A 32 -0.99 -11.13 4.46
N ASP A 33 -1.56 -11.80 3.46
CA ASP A 33 -0.86 -12.81 2.65
C ASP A 33 0.40 -12.22 1.99
N ALA A 34 0.29 -11.03 1.40
CA ALA A 34 1.42 -10.36 0.77
C ALA A 34 2.50 -9.96 1.78
N ALA A 35 2.10 -9.48 2.96
CA ALA A 35 3.04 -9.12 4.03
C ALA A 35 3.76 -10.35 4.59
N GLN A 36 3.06 -11.45 4.83
CA GLN A 36 3.65 -12.71 5.28
C GLN A 36 4.62 -13.27 4.23
N GLU A 37 4.23 -13.29 2.96
CA GLU A 37 5.12 -13.73 1.87
C GLU A 37 6.38 -12.85 1.82
N GLY A 38 6.23 -11.53 1.97
CA GLY A 38 7.36 -10.60 2.03
C GLY A 38 8.32 -10.91 3.16
N LEU A 39 7.81 -11.18 4.37
CA LEU A 39 8.61 -11.54 5.54
C LEU A 39 9.33 -12.88 5.37
N VAL A 40 8.66 -13.90 4.80
CA VAL A 40 9.29 -15.18 4.49
C VAL A 40 10.45 -15.01 3.49
N ARG A 41 10.27 -14.20 2.45
CA ARG A 41 11.34 -13.93 1.48
C ARG A 41 12.53 -13.19 2.11
N VAL A 42 12.27 -12.27 3.05
CA VAL A 42 13.34 -11.64 3.84
C VAL A 42 14.07 -12.67 4.66
N PHE A 43 13.36 -13.53 5.41
CA PHE A 43 13.98 -14.57 6.22
C PHE A 43 14.93 -15.46 5.39
N LEU A 44 14.49 -15.91 4.23
CA LEU A 44 15.31 -16.70 3.31
C LEU A 44 16.51 -15.92 2.73
N ALA A 45 16.43 -14.60 2.69
CA ALA A 45 17.47 -13.72 2.16
C ALA A 45 18.44 -13.20 3.26
N LEU A 46 18.14 -13.40 4.56
CA LEU A 46 18.94 -12.89 5.68
C LEU A 46 20.45 -13.10 5.55
N PRO A 47 20.94 -14.27 5.08
CA PRO A 47 22.37 -14.50 4.94
C PRO A 47 23.07 -13.56 3.94
N ARG A 48 22.28 -12.92 3.05
CA ARG A 48 22.76 -12.03 1.97
C ARG A 48 22.50 -10.55 2.27
N ILE A 49 21.76 -10.25 3.35
CA ILE A 49 21.44 -8.88 3.75
C ILE A 49 22.43 -8.43 4.82
N GLU A 50 23.26 -7.46 4.47
CA GLU A 50 24.32 -6.98 5.37
C GLU A 50 23.83 -5.88 6.31
N ARG A 51 22.84 -5.08 5.90
CA ARG A 51 22.39 -3.89 6.64
C ARG A 51 20.93 -3.98 7.03
N LYS A 52 20.62 -3.65 8.28
CA LYS A 52 19.25 -3.63 8.81
C LYS A 52 18.27 -2.77 7.98
N GLY A 53 18.73 -1.64 7.43
CA GLY A 53 17.91 -0.78 6.55
C GLY A 53 17.54 -1.42 5.21
N GLU A 54 18.31 -2.40 4.74
CA GLU A 54 18.02 -3.11 3.50
C GLU A 54 16.86 -4.10 3.63
N ILE A 55 16.57 -4.57 4.85
CA ILE A 55 15.48 -5.52 5.13
C ILE A 55 14.14 -4.92 4.79
N GLU A 56 13.86 -3.74 5.31
CA GLU A 56 12.58 -3.06 5.07
C GLU A 56 12.39 -2.77 3.58
N ALA A 57 13.43 -2.27 2.92
CA ALA A 57 13.41 -2.01 1.49
C ALA A 57 13.20 -3.30 0.68
N TYR A 58 13.84 -4.39 1.07
CA TYR A 58 13.69 -5.70 0.42
C TYR A 58 12.30 -6.28 0.64
N ALA A 59 11.80 -6.28 1.89
CA ALA A 59 10.46 -6.73 2.23
C ALA A 59 9.39 -5.96 1.45
N ARG A 60 9.51 -4.64 1.41
CA ARG A 60 8.61 -3.76 0.67
C ARG A 60 8.59 -4.12 -0.82
N ARG A 61 9.75 -4.32 -1.45
CA ARG A 61 9.82 -4.75 -2.85
C ARG A 61 9.12 -6.08 -3.10
N CYS A 62 9.26 -7.04 -2.19
CA CYS A 62 8.58 -8.34 -2.30
C CYS A 62 7.06 -8.20 -2.24
N VAL A 63 6.55 -7.43 -1.28
CA VAL A 63 5.11 -7.17 -1.11
C VAL A 63 4.54 -6.45 -2.33
N ILE A 64 5.19 -5.38 -2.78
CA ILE A 64 4.74 -4.60 -3.94
C ILE A 64 4.72 -5.47 -5.20
N SER A 65 5.77 -6.24 -5.43
CA SER A 65 5.85 -7.14 -6.60
C SER A 65 4.69 -8.13 -6.59
N ALA A 66 4.43 -8.78 -5.45
CA ALA A 66 3.33 -9.71 -5.31
C ALA A 66 1.97 -9.08 -5.63
N LEU A 67 1.71 -7.87 -5.11
CA LEU A 67 0.46 -7.15 -5.33
C LEU A 67 0.29 -6.68 -6.78
N LEU A 68 1.35 -6.14 -7.40
CA LEU A 68 1.30 -5.70 -8.79
C LEU A 68 1.14 -6.88 -9.76
N ASP A 69 1.75 -8.02 -9.47
CA ASP A 69 1.61 -9.23 -10.27
C ASP A 69 0.20 -9.82 -10.14
N GLN A 70 -0.41 -9.76 -8.95
CA GLN A 70 -1.81 -10.13 -8.76
C GLN A 70 -2.76 -9.21 -9.53
N ALA A 71 -2.50 -7.90 -9.56
CA ALA A 71 -3.32 -6.92 -10.27
C ALA A 71 -3.33 -7.13 -11.80
N LYS A 72 -2.32 -7.81 -12.36
CA LYS A 72 -2.26 -8.16 -13.78
C LYS A 72 -3.16 -9.35 -14.16
N ARG A 73 -3.60 -10.16 -13.21
CA ARG A 73 -4.39 -11.37 -13.47
C ARG A 73 -5.83 -11.01 -13.83
N PRO A 74 -6.39 -11.45 -15.01
CA PRO A 74 -7.68 -10.98 -15.52
C PRO A 74 -8.86 -11.29 -14.60
N TRP A 75 -8.84 -12.41 -13.90
CA TRP A 75 -9.93 -12.90 -13.04
C TRP A 75 -10.10 -12.14 -11.71
N ARG A 76 -9.12 -11.28 -11.33
CA ARG A 76 -9.22 -10.42 -10.13
C ARG A 76 -9.73 -9.01 -10.40
N ARG A 77 -10.01 -8.66 -11.65
CA ARG A 77 -10.56 -7.34 -12.01
C ARG A 77 -12.02 -7.15 -11.61
N GLU A 78 -12.72 -8.22 -11.20
CA GLU A 78 -14.18 -8.23 -11.02
C GLU A 78 -14.67 -8.04 -9.57
N SER A 79 -13.82 -7.76 -8.58
CA SER A 79 -14.34 -7.51 -7.22
C SER A 79 -13.50 -6.48 -6.49
N PRO A 80 -13.94 -5.22 -6.44
CA PRO A 80 -13.65 -4.38 -5.30
C PRO A 80 -14.52 -4.86 -4.14
N ASN A 81 -14.13 -5.95 -3.50
CA ASN A 81 -14.77 -6.35 -2.26
C ASN A 81 -14.25 -5.44 -1.14
N VAL A 82 -14.73 -4.20 -1.16
CA VAL A 82 -14.61 -3.26 -0.05
C VAL A 82 -15.68 -3.65 0.97
N LEU A 83 -15.58 -4.86 1.49
CA LEU A 83 -16.24 -5.17 2.73
C LEU A 83 -15.33 -4.62 3.83
N ALA A 84 -15.90 -3.71 4.61
CA ALA A 84 -15.34 -3.16 5.81
C ALA A 84 -14.99 -4.27 6.81
N GLU A 85 -13.82 -4.87 6.65
CA GLU A 85 -13.15 -5.51 7.76
C GLU A 85 -12.61 -4.36 8.61
N GLN A 86 -13.33 -4.09 9.69
CA GLN A 86 -12.95 -3.13 10.71
C GLN A 86 -11.59 -3.56 11.26
N ASP A 87 -10.54 -2.86 10.81
CA ASP A 87 -9.33 -2.82 11.61
C ASP A 87 -9.71 -2.19 12.94
N HIS A 88 -9.22 -2.73 14.04
CA HIS A 88 -9.46 -2.19 15.36
C HIS A 88 -8.92 -0.76 15.39
N ALA A 89 -9.75 0.19 14.95
CA ALA A 89 -9.52 1.60 15.14
C ALA A 89 -9.62 1.88 16.63
N ASP A 90 -8.65 2.62 17.13
CA ASP A 90 -8.65 3.14 18.48
C ASP A 90 -10.03 3.77 18.76
N PRO A 91 -10.75 3.43 19.88
CA PRO A 91 -12.13 3.87 20.12
C PRO A 91 -12.34 5.40 20.19
N THR A 92 -11.28 6.18 20.09
CA THR A 92 -11.29 7.65 20.10
C THR A 92 -11.48 8.32 18.74
N ASP A 93 -11.46 7.56 17.62
CA ASP A 93 -11.70 8.14 16.29
C ASP A 93 -13.21 8.25 16.04
N ALA A 94 -13.72 9.48 16.05
CA ALA A 94 -15.10 9.80 15.71
C ALA A 94 -15.54 9.19 14.36
N GLU A 95 -16.80 8.79 14.23
CA GLU A 95 -17.39 8.18 13.02
C GLU A 95 -17.01 8.92 11.72
N ALA A 96 -16.95 10.26 11.76
CA ALA A 96 -16.52 11.08 10.62
C ALA A 96 -15.09 10.78 10.11
N LEU A 97 -14.17 10.41 11.00
CA LEU A 97 -12.79 10.02 10.60
C LEU A 97 -12.75 8.65 9.95
N VAL A 98 -13.62 7.74 10.40
CA VAL A 98 -13.75 6.40 9.80
C VAL A 98 -14.29 6.53 8.37
N ASP A 99 -15.32 7.35 8.18
CA ASP A 99 -15.92 7.60 6.85
C ASP A 99 -14.91 8.24 5.89
N GLN A 100 -14.14 9.21 6.35
CA GLN A 100 -13.09 9.84 5.54
C GLN A 100 -11.99 8.86 5.13
N ARG A 101 -11.57 7.99 6.05
CA ARG A 101 -10.59 6.93 5.74
C ARG A 101 -11.13 5.95 4.71
N LEU A 102 -12.38 5.53 4.86
CA LEU A 102 -13.03 4.62 3.93
C LEU A 102 -13.18 5.24 2.54
N ALA A 103 -13.59 6.50 2.46
CA ALA A 103 -13.67 7.25 1.21
C ALA A 103 -12.30 7.38 0.52
N MET A 104 -11.23 7.62 1.28
CA MET A 104 -9.87 7.68 0.75
C MET A 104 -9.42 6.34 0.19
N ILE A 105 -9.67 5.23 0.90
CA ILE A 105 -9.34 3.89 0.42
C ILE A 105 -10.10 3.58 -0.86
N GLN A 106 -11.40 3.89 -0.93
CA GLN A 106 -12.21 3.71 -2.13
C GLN A 106 -11.67 4.52 -3.30
N ALA A 107 -11.28 5.78 -3.07
CA ALA A 107 -10.68 6.63 -4.09
C ALA A 107 -9.35 6.07 -4.60
N LEU A 108 -8.50 5.57 -3.70
CA LEU A 108 -7.25 4.88 -4.06
C LEU A 108 -7.52 3.62 -4.90
N GLN A 109 -8.53 2.82 -4.56
CA GLN A 109 -8.84 1.59 -5.31
C GLN A 109 -9.33 1.87 -6.74
N ARG A 110 -9.84 3.07 -7.03
CA ARG A 110 -10.22 3.49 -8.39
C ARG A 110 -9.04 3.94 -9.24
N LEU A 111 -7.88 4.18 -8.65
CA LEU A 111 -6.66 4.48 -9.41
C LEU A 111 -6.13 3.23 -10.13
N PRO A 112 -5.53 3.38 -11.32
CA PRO A 112 -4.70 2.33 -11.90
C PRO A 112 -3.62 1.86 -10.91
N SER A 113 -3.34 0.57 -10.85
CA SER A 113 -2.48 -0.04 -9.82
C SER A 113 -1.09 0.62 -9.68
N ARG A 114 -0.47 1.01 -10.79
CA ARG A 114 0.84 1.68 -10.78
C ARG A 114 0.78 3.11 -10.26
N GLN A 115 -0.28 3.86 -10.59
CA GLN A 115 -0.51 5.21 -10.04
C GLN A 115 -0.77 5.13 -8.54
N ARG A 116 -1.62 4.21 -8.12
CA ARG A 116 -1.91 3.95 -6.70
C ARG A 116 -0.65 3.60 -5.93
N ALA A 117 0.16 2.66 -6.43
CA ALA A 117 1.41 2.29 -5.80
C ALA A 117 2.37 3.47 -5.65
N ALA A 118 2.54 4.29 -6.69
CA ALA A 118 3.39 5.48 -6.62
C ALA A 118 2.89 6.48 -5.58
N VAL A 119 1.58 6.76 -5.53
CA VAL A 119 0.99 7.67 -4.54
C VAL A 119 1.16 7.14 -3.11
N VAL A 120 0.84 5.87 -2.86
CA VAL A 120 0.95 5.25 -1.54
C VAL A 120 2.40 5.29 -1.05
N LEU A 121 3.36 4.88 -1.86
CA LEU A 121 4.76 4.87 -1.46
C LEU A 121 5.33 6.27 -1.20
N ARG A 122 4.93 7.26 -2.00
CA ARG A 122 5.41 8.63 -1.87
C ARG A 122 4.81 9.37 -0.68
N TYR A 123 3.52 9.16 -0.39
CA TYR A 123 2.76 9.99 0.57
C TYR A 123 2.38 9.27 1.86
N TYR A 124 2.21 7.97 1.85
CA TYR A 124 1.96 7.20 3.05
C TYR A 124 3.24 6.62 3.66
N ASP A 125 4.09 5.99 2.84
CA ASP A 125 5.39 5.46 3.27
C ASP A 125 6.51 6.52 3.28
N GLU A 126 6.23 7.74 2.80
CA GLU A 126 7.14 8.89 2.75
C GLU A 126 8.47 8.62 2.03
N LEU A 127 8.46 7.70 1.07
CA LEU A 127 9.66 7.38 0.30
C LEU A 127 10.04 8.51 -0.66
N SER A 128 11.33 8.72 -0.85
CA SER A 128 11.85 9.58 -1.91
C SER A 128 11.47 9.05 -3.31
N VAL A 129 11.60 9.88 -4.33
CA VAL A 129 11.40 9.45 -5.74
C VAL A 129 12.32 8.28 -6.08
N ARG A 130 13.59 8.34 -5.63
CA ARG A 130 14.57 7.29 -5.86
C ARG A 130 14.18 5.98 -5.18
N GLU A 131 13.85 6.00 -3.89
CA GLU A 131 13.44 4.80 -3.17
C GLU A 131 12.17 4.19 -3.74
N THR A 132 11.21 5.04 -4.18
CA THR A 132 10.01 4.59 -4.87
C THR A 132 10.32 3.93 -6.21
N ALA A 133 11.27 4.50 -6.98
CA ALA A 133 11.73 3.93 -8.24
C ALA A 133 12.37 2.55 -8.04
N GLU A 134 13.21 2.42 -7.02
CA GLU A 134 13.83 1.14 -6.62
C GLU A 134 12.77 0.12 -6.19
N ALA A 135 11.77 0.53 -5.38
CA ALA A 135 10.69 -0.33 -4.92
C ALA A 135 9.79 -0.83 -6.05
N LEU A 136 9.45 0.05 -7.01
CA LEU A 136 8.59 -0.26 -8.15
C LEU A 136 9.36 -0.86 -9.34
N ARG A 137 10.69 -0.86 -9.32
CA ARG A 137 11.58 -1.25 -10.43
C ARG A 137 11.28 -0.48 -11.72
N VAL A 138 11.19 0.83 -11.60
CA VAL A 138 10.95 1.77 -12.71
C VAL A 138 11.94 2.94 -12.62
N SER A 139 11.97 3.79 -13.65
CA SER A 139 12.77 5.01 -13.61
C SER A 139 12.17 6.07 -12.67
N GLU A 140 12.99 6.99 -12.17
CA GLU A 140 12.52 8.14 -11.38
C GLU A 140 11.54 9.02 -12.18
N GLY A 141 11.75 9.17 -13.49
CA GLY A 141 10.83 9.86 -14.39
C GLY A 141 9.45 9.20 -14.41
N THR A 142 9.41 7.86 -14.44
CA THR A 142 8.16 7.10 -14.35
C THR A 142 7.47 7.32 -13.01
N VAL A 143 8.20 7.33 -11.90
CA VAL A 143 7.64 7.63 -10.57
C VAL A 143 6.99 9.01 -10.55
N LYS A 144 7.71 10.05 -11.02
CA LYS A 144 7.19 11.42 -11.08
C LYS A 144 5.91 11.49 -11.91
N SER A 145 5.88 10.87 -13.08
CA SER A 145 4.72 10.83 -13.97
C SER A 145 3.54 10.09 -13.35
N GLN A 146 3.77 8.89 -12.79
CA GLN A 146 2.71 8.09 -12.16
C GLN A 146 2.15 8.78 -10.91
N THR A 147 3.00 9.42 -10.11
CA THR A 147 2.59 10.18 -8.94
C THR A 147 1.72 11.38 -9.33
N ALA A 148 2.15 12.17 -10.32
CA ALA A 148 1.40 13.33 -10.78
C ALA A 148 0.01 12.94 -11.32
N LYS A 149 -0.05 11.91 -12.18
CA LYS A 149 -1.33 11.38 -12.71
C LYS A 149 -2.21 10.80 -11.60
N GLY A 150 -1.61 10.04 -10.67
CA GLY A 150 -2.33 9.47 -9.54
C GLY A 150 -2.96 10.53 -8.65
N LEU A 151 -2.21 11.59 -8.30
CA LEU A 151 -2.74 12.72 -7.51
C LEU A 151 -3.85 13.48 -8.24
N ALA A 152 -3.71 13.73 -9.55
CA ALA A 152 -4.74 14.39 -10.33
C ALA A 152 -6.03 13.56 -10.35
N ASN A 153 -5.93 12.26 -10.59
CA ASN A 153 -7.07 11.35 -10.57
C ASN A 153 -7.69 11.22 -9.16
N LEU A 154 -6.87 11.18 -8.12
CA LEU A 154 -7.35 11.13 -6.74
C LEU A 154 -8.15 12.40 -6.37
N ARG A 155 -7.65 13.59 -6.72
CA ARG A 155 -8.36 14.87 -6.52
C ARG A 155 -9.70 14.89 -7.24
N ALA A 156 -9.77 14.41 -8.49
CA ALA A 156 -11.01 14.32 -9.25
C ALA A 156 -12.03 13.39 -8.57
N GLN A 157 -11.58 12.26 -8.03
CA GLN A 157 -12.42 11.31 -7.29
C GLN A 157 -13.01 11.94 -6.01
N ILE A 158 -12.18 12.63 -5.24
CA ILE A 158 -12.59 13.28 -3.98
C ILE A 158 -13.59 14.42 -4.28
N SER A 159 -13.34 15.23 -5.30
CA SER A 159 -14.25 16.31 -5.69
C SER A 159 -15.63 15.78 -6.11
N THR A 160 -15.68 14.62 -6.78
CA THR A 160 -16.94 13.97 -7.18
C THR A 160 -17.72 13.47 -5.96
N LEU A 161 -17.04 12.97 -4.95
CA LEU A 161 -17.67 12.52 -3.69
C LEU A 161 -18.24 13.70 -2.91
N ALA A 162 -17.47 14.79 -2.75
CA ALA A 162 -17.91 16.00 -2.07
C ALA A 162 -19.09 16.70 -2.77
N GLY A 163 -19.15 16.64 -4.12
CA GLY A 163 -20.27 17.21 -4.90
C GLY A 163 -21.58 16.43 -4.76
N ARG A 164 -21.55 15.16 -4.39
CA ARG A 164 -22.75 14.34 -4.16
C ARG A 164 -23.41 14.61 -2.81
N GLU A 165 -22.63 14.98 -1.79
CA GLU A 165 -23.17 15.32 -0.46
C GLU A 165 -23.82 16.72 -0.40
N GLY A 166 -23.50 17.59 -1.36
CA GLY A 166 -24.07 18.95 -1.45
C GLY A 166 -25.37 19.06 -2.27
N GLY A 167 -25.83 17.98 -2.89
CA GLY A 167 -26.98 17.97 -3.81
C GLY A 167 -28.33 17.52 -3.23
N GLU A 168 -28.36 17.10 -1.97
CA GLU A 168 -29.61 16.72 -1.27
C GLU A 168 -29.94 17.73 -0.17
N ARG A 169 -30.43 18.92 -0.59
CA ARG A 169 -31.20 19.83 0.27
C ARG A 169 -32.33 20.42 -0.55
#